data_e3d8ca2cf080b7df0ee7d43af4bd2052
#
_entry.id   e3d8ca2cf080b7df0ee7d43af4bd2052
#
_cell.length_a   1.000
_cell.length_b   1.000
_cell.length_c   1.000
_cell.angle_alpha   90.00
_cell.angle_beta   90.00
_cell.angle_gamma   90.00
#
_symmetry.space_group_name_H-M   'P 1'
#
loop_
_entity.id
_entity.type
_entity.pdbx_description
1 polymer ?
#
loop_
_entity_poly.entity_id
_entity_poly.type
_entity_poly.pdbx_seq_one_letter_code
_entity_poly.pdbx_strand_id
1 'polypeptide(L)'
;MKLNRDKLNSKISDATDISKPWDKDNQAWWDWYVSLADNNVKKDQIINAEPLPNVPIPSDDEVISELAGTYPLKKHQIAFFKKNGFIKLKKVFSPGVVLKLRAELISLLKKEFNVDPDKEARDRFLSLEMIWPKNKLLRAYVLSPRLGQISADLLGVPAVRLYHDNVLAKQAGCGRTPWHFDDHHFPLD
;
A
#
# COMPACT_ATOMS: atom_id res chain seq x y z
N MET A 1 17.04 -18.07 22.31
CA MET A 1 16.15 -17.13 23.02
C MET A 1 14.73 -17.74 22.98
N LYS A 2 14.22 -18.25 24.12
CA LYS A 2 12.88 -18.86 24.14
C LYS A 2 11.84 -17.74 24.06
N LEU A 3 11.09 -17.69 22.96
CA LEU A 3 9.93 -16.80 22.85
C LEU A 3 8.98 -17.10 24.03
N ASN A 4 8.62 -16.07 24.77
CA ASN A 4 7.64 -16.20 25.84
C ASN A 4 6.25 -16.38 25.19
N ARG A 5 5.78 -17.62 25.11
CA ARG A 5 4.50 -18.02 24.52
C ARG A 5 3.30 -17.27 25.12
N ASP A 6 3.37 -16.90 26.38
CA ASP A 6 2.25 -16.21 27.05
C ASP A 6 2.11 -14.76 26.59
N LYS A 7 3.22 -14.06 26.33
CA LYS A 7 3.20 -12.73 25.68
C LYS A 7 2.74 -12.78 24.22
N LEU A 8 3.03 -13.88 23.53
CA LEU A 8 2.58 -14.08 22.15
C LEU A 8 1.07 -14.33 22.11
N ASN A 9 0.55 -15.18 23.00
CA ASN A 9 -0.87 -15.51 23.07
C ASN A 9 -1.73 -14.31 23.50
N SER A 10 -1.26 -13.45 24.42
CA SER A 10 -1.98 -12.21 24.77
C SER A 10 -2.05 -11.22 23.60
N LYS A 11 -0.98 -11.09 22.81
CA LYS A 11 -0.98 -10.25 21.61
C LYS A 11 -1.89 -10.80 20.52
N ILE A 12 -1.97 -12.12 20.35
CA ILE A 12 -2.86 -12.77 19.38
C ILE A 12 -4.33 -12.62 19.81
N SER A 13 -4.65 -12.73 21.11
CA SER A 13 -6.02 -12.53 21.60
C SER A 13 -6.52 -11.09 21.35
N ASP A 14 -5.65 -10.09 21.50
CA ASP A 14 -5.97 -8.71 21.20
C ASP A 14 -6.14 -8.46 19.68
N ALA A 15 -5.38 -9.19 18.86
CA ALA A 15 -5.46 -9.09 17.40
C ALA A 15 -6.70 -9.79 16.81
N THR A 16 -7.26 -10.77 17.52
CA THR A 16 -8.46 -11.50 17.10
C THR A 16 -9.75 -10.97 17.72
N ASP A 17 -9.69 -9.86 18.43
CA ASP A 17 -10.89 -9.18 18.95
C ASP A 17 -11.68 -8.55 17.79
N ILE A 18 -12.64 -9.31 17.28
CA ILE A 18 -13.53 -8.89 16.18
C ILE A 18 -14.45 -7.72 16.55
N SER A 19 -14.49 -7.30 17.83
CA SER A 19 -15.19 -6.09 18.25
C SER A 19 -14.45 -4.81 17.85
N LYS A 20 -13.15 -4.90 17.53
CA LYS A 20 -12.34 -3.78 17.05
C LYS A 20 -12.42 -3.71 15.53
N PRO A 21 -12.75 -2.55 14.95
CA PRO A 21 -12.70 -2.39 13.50
C PRO A 21 -11.32 -2.72 12.95
N TRP A 22 -11.25 -3.58 11.94
CA TRP A 22 -10.01 -3.99 11.28
C TRP A 22 -9.25 -2.82 10.63
N ASP A 23 -9.96 -1.75 10.31
CA ASP A 23 -9.44 -0.52 9.74
C ASP A 23 -8.86 0.46 10.77
N LYS A 24 -8.86 0.11 12.06
CA LYS A 24 -8.26 0.90 13.12
C LYS A 24 -7.07 0.19 13.70
N ASP A 25 -5.99 0.96 13.86
CA ASP A 25 -4.69 0.67 14.46
C ASP A 25 -4.52 -0.77 15.04
N ASN A 26 -4.32 -1.73 14.16
CA ASN A 26 -4.09 -3.12 14.54
C ASN A 26 -2.58 -3.37 14.81
N GLN A 27 -1.94 -2.42 15.50
CA GLN A 27 -0.49 -2.41 15.70
C GLN A 27 0.02 -3.69 16.37
N ALA A 28 -0.72 -4.26 17.33
CA ALA A 28 -0.32 -5.48 18.01
C ALA A 28 -0.21 -6.68 17.05
N TRP A 29 -1.15 -6.79 16.11
CA TRP A 29 -1.10 -7.80 15.05
C TRP A 29 0.08 -7.57 14.10
N TRP A 30 0.31 -6.33 13.69
CA TRP A 30 1.43 -5.97 12.82
C TRP A 30 2.77 -6.19 13.49
N ASP A 31 2.93 -5.85 14.76
CA ASP A 31 4.15 -6.12 15.53
C ASP A 31 4.44 -7.61 15.61
N TRP A 32 3.41 -8.42 15.85
CA TRP A 32 3.53 -9.87 15.82
C TRP A 32 3.91 -10.36 14.42
N TYR A 33 3.18 -9.93 13.39
CA TYR A 33 3.39 -10.36 12.01
C TYR A 33 4.80 -10.00 11.51
N VAL A 34 5.24 -8.79 11.75
CA VAL A 34 6.59 -8.33 11.38
C VAL A 34 7.67 -9.08 12.17
N SER A 35 7.38 -9.51 13.40
CA SER A 35 8.32 -10.30 14.21
C SER A 35 8.61 -11.69 13.62
N LEU A 36 7.78 -12.18 12.71
CA LEU A 36 8.00 -13.44 11.99
C LEU A 36 9.06 -13.30 10.88
N ALA A 37 9.38 -12.09 10.46
CA ALA A 37 10.43 -11.85 9.48
C ALA A 37 11.82 -11.92 10.12
N ASP A 38 12.82 -12.36 9.34
CA ASP A 38 14.22 -12.22 9.76
C ASP A 38 14.64 -10.75 9.74
N ASN A 39 14.70 -10.16 10.93
CA ASN A 39 14.99 -8.75 11.14
C ASN A 39 16.50 -8.45 11.36
N ASN A 40 17.40 -9.30 10.86
CA ASN A 40 18.85 -9.08 10.93
C ASN A 40 19.36 -7.86 10.13
N VAL A 41 18.46 -6.95 9.74
CA VAL A 41 18.84 -5.70 9.09
C VAL A 41 19.32 -4.71 10.14
N LYS A 42 20.57 -4.32 10.03
CA LYS A 42 21.12 -3.25 10.86
C LYS A 42 20.33 -1.97 10.62
N LYS A 43 19.93 -1.29 11.70
CA LYS A 43 19.21 -0.01 11.65
C LYS A 43 19.95 1.08 10.86
N ASP A 44 21.23 0.89 10.63
CA ASP A 44 22.14 1.81 9.93
C ASP A 44 21.94 1.85 8.40
N GLN A 45 21.08 1.02 7.84
CA GLN A 45 20.74 1.00 6.41
C GLN A 45 19.44 1.74 6.11
N ILE A 46 19.12 2.79 6.86
CA ILE A 46 18.05 3.70 6.46
C ILE A 46 18.53 4.42 5.20
N ILE A 47 18.04 3.98 4.06
CA ILE A 47 18.23 4.68 2.79
C ILE A 47 17.50 6.00 2.94
N ASN A 48 18.23 7.11 2.97
CA ASN A 48 17.63 8.42 2.91
C ASN A 48 16.77 8.50 1.64
N ALA A 49 15.48 8.76 1.82
CA ALA A 49 14.58 8.95 0.70
C ALA A 49 15.07 10.13 -0.14
N GLU A 50 15.08 9.97 -1.46
CA GLU A 50 15.33 11.10 -2.36
C GLU A 50 14.31 12.20 -2.08
N PRO A 51 14.72 13.48 -2.15
CA PRO A 51 13.80 14.59 -1.95
C PRO A 51 12.66 14.51 -2.98
N LEU A 52 11.46 14.89 -2.53
CA LEU A 52 10.31 14.92 -3.42
C LEU A 52 10.55 15.91 -4.57
N PRO A 53 10.13 15.58 -5.79
CA PRO A 53 10.33 16.44 -6.93
C PRO A 53 9.61 17.79 -6.74
N ASN A 54 10.25 18.88 -7.09
CA ASN A 54 9.66 20.21 -7.10
C ASN A 54 8.95 20.43 -8.44
N VAL A 55 7.67 20.09 -8.51
CA VAL A 55 6.82 20.22 -9.69
C VAL A 55 5.48 20.86 -9.32
N PRO A 56 4.79 21.52 -10.27
CA PRO A 56 3.45 22.03 -10.04
C PRO A 56 2.49 20.93 -9.59
N ILE A 57 1.65 21.26 -8.61
CA ILE A 57 0.59 20.35 -8.14
C ILE A 57 -0.65 20.60 -8.99
N PRO A 58 -1.17 19.57 -9.68
CA PRO A 58 -2.33 19.70 -10.54
C PRO A 58 -3.61 19.94 -9.73
N SER A 59 -4.62 20.49 -10.39
CA SER A 59 -6.00 20.54 -9.89
C SER A 59 -6.61 19.13 -9.80
N ASP A 60 -7.70 19.00 -9.07
CA ASP A 60 -8.41 17.72 -8.93
C ASP A 60 -8.91 17.20 -10.30
N ASP A 61 -9.38 18.10 -11.17
CA ASP A 61 -9.86 17.72 -12.50
C ASP A 61 -8.72 17.23 -13.42
N GLU A 62 -7.54 17.85 -13.33
CA GLU A 62 -6.36 17.39 -14.06
C GLU A 62 -5.91 16.01 -13.55
N VAL A 63 -5.95 15.76 -12.24
CA VAL A 63 -5.69 14.44 -11.67
C VAL A 63 -6.67 13.41 -12.22
N ILE A 64 -7.97 13.68 -12.15
CA ILE A 64 -9.02 12.77 -12.63
C ILE A 64 -8.85 12.50 -14.13
N SER A 65 -8.56 13.51 -14.91
CA SER A 65 -8.29 13.38 -16.36
C SER A 65 -7.08 12.48 -16.64
N GLU A 66 -5.99 12.66 -15.92
CA GLU A 66 -4.82 11.79 -16.09
C GLU A 66 -5.11 10.34 -15.68
N LEU A 67 -5.83 10.14 -14.57
CA LEU A 67 -6.22 8.81 -14.09
C LEU A 67 -7.13 8.06 -15.07
N ALA A 68 -7.97 8.78 -15.81
CA ALA A 68 -8.85 8.21 -16.82
C ALA A 68 -8.14 7.87 -18.15
N GLY A 69 -6.95 8.41 -18.37
CA GLY A 69 -6.18 8.18 -19.60
C GLY A 69 -5.60 6.76 -19.67
N THR A 70 -5.13 6.39 -20.85
CA THR A 70 -4.52 5.08 -21.10
C THR A 70 -3.02 5.07 -20.80
N TYR A 71 -2.48 3.88 -20.56
CA TYR A 71 -1.05 3.61 -20.47
C TYR A 71 -0.72 2.36 -21.30
N PRO A 72 -0.41 2.53 -22.60
CA PRO A 72 -0.24 1.39 -23.51
C PRO A 72 0.98 0.56 -23.14
N LEU A 73 0.77 -0.72 -22.89
CA LEU A 73 1.84 -1.68 -22.64
C LEU A 73 2.45 -2.17 -23.94
N LYS A 74 3.77 -2.32 -23.95
CA LYS A 74 4.50 -2.93 -25.07
C LYS A 74 4.45 -4.46 -24.96
N LYS A 75 4.46 -5.15 -26.10
CA LYS A 75 4.43 -6.64 -26.16
C LYS A 75 5.49 -7.29 -25.28
N HIS A 76 6.72 -6.75 -25.25
CA HIS A 76 7.79 -7.30 -24.42
C HIS A 76 7.54 -7.13 -22.92
N GLN A 77 6.80 -6.09 -22.49
CA GLN A 77 6.44 -5.87 -21.09
C GLN A 77 5.43 -6.93 -20.63
N ILE A 78 4.41 -7.20 -21.46
CA ILE A 78 3.44 -8.27 -21.22
C ILE A 78 4.13 -9.65 -21.16
N ALA A 79 5.02 -9.92 -22.13
CA ALA A 79 5.79 -11.15 -22.15
C ALA A 79 6.70 -11.32 -20.93
N PHE A 80 7.33 -10.22 -20.48
CA PHE A 80 8.14 -10.21 -19.26
C PHE A 80 7.30 -10.54 -18.02
N PHE A 81 6.13 -9.89 -17.87
CA PHE A 81 5.22 -10.16 -16.76
C PHE A 81 4.75 -11.61 -16.75
N LYS A 82 4.31 -12.14 -17.89
CA LYS A 82 3.88 -13.55 -18.02
C LYS A 82 4.97 -14.54 -17.63
N LYS A 83 6.24 -14.23 -17.94
CA LYS A 83 7.38 -15.10 -17.61
C LYS A 83 7.77 -15.03 -16.13
N ASN A 84 7.73 -13.83 -15.53
CA ASN A 84 8.37 -13.59 -14.24
C ASN A 84 7.36 -13.37 -13.08
N GLY A 85 6.07 -13.15 -13.38
CA GLY A 85 5.04 -12.89 -12.38
C GLY A 85 5.04 -11.45 -11.82
N PHE A 86 5.98 -10.59 -12.26
CA PHE A 86 6.06 -9.19 -11.86
C PHE A 86 6.57 -8.30 -12.99
N ILE A 87 6.32 -6.99 -12.87
CA ILE A 87 6.90 -5.98 -13.76
C ILE A 87 7.01 -4.63 -13.06
N LYS A 88 8.08 -3.88 -13.36
CA LYS A 88 8.23 -2.48 -12.96
C LYS A 88 7.87 -1.56 -14.13
N LEU A 89 6.75 -0.88 -14.01
CA LEU A 89 6.32 0.14 -14.95
C LEU A 89 6.76 1.52 -14.47
N LYS A 90 7.32 2.33 -15.38
CA LYS A 90 7.80 3.68 -15.06
C LYS A 90 6.85 4.72 -15.65
N LYS A 91 6.69 5.85 -14.93
CA LYS A 91 5.89 7.00 -15.39
C LYS A 91 4.42 6.61 -15.70
N VAL A 92 3.85 5.75 -14.89
CA VAL A 92 2.42 5.41 -14.99
C VAL A 92 1.58 6.65 -14.70
N PHE A 93 2.04 7.48 -13.77
CA PHE A 93 1.47 8.79 -13.45
C PHE A 93 2.55 9.86 -13.45
N SER A 94 2.15 11.11 -13.71
CA SER A 94 3.04 12.26 -13.63
C SER A 94 3.46 12.51 -12.18
N PRO A 95 4.64 13.09 -11.94
CA PRO A 95 5.10 13.41 -10.59
C PRO A 95 4.11 14.30 -9.82
N GLY A 96 3.47 15.27 -10.48
CA GLY A 96 2.49 16.16 -9.85
C GLY A 96 1.26 15.40 -9.34
N VAL A 97 0.72 14.46 -10.13
CA VAL A 97 -0.39 13.59 -9.72
C VAL A 97 0.02 12.71 -8.54
N VAL A 98 1.21 12.12 -8.56
CA VAL A 98 1.71 11.31 -7.45
C VAL A 98 1.82 12.14 -6.17
N LEU A 99 2.34 13.37 -6.24
CA LEU A 99 2.44 14.28 -5.08
C LEU A 99 1.06 14.66 -4.53
N LYS A 100 0.11 14.96 -5.41
CA LYS A 100 -1.27 15.28 -5.00
C LYS A 100 -1.93 14.10 -4.28
N LEU A 101 -1.87 12.90 -4.87
CA LEU A 101 -2.43 11.68 -4.25
C LEU A 101 -1.74 11.33 -2.93
N ARG A 102 -0.41 11.52 -2.85
CA ARG A 102 0.34 11.36 -1.61
C ARG A 102 -0.16 12.32 -0.52
N ALA A 103 -0.38 13.58 -0.85
CA ALA A 103 -0.89 14.56 0.11
C ALA A 103 -2.29 14.18 0.64
N GLU A 104 -3.18 13.72 -0.24
CA GLU A 104 -4.50 13.22 0.15
C GLU A 104 -4.40 12.00 1.08
N LEU A 105 -3.51 11.07 0.75
CA LEU A 105 -3.29 9.88 1.56
C LEU A 105 -2.73 10.21 2.94
N ILE A 106 -1.72 11.10 3.02
CA ILE A 106 -1.17 11.58 4.29
C ILE A 106 -2.25 12.26 5.14
N SER A 107 -3.09 13.10 4.51
CA SER A 107 -4.22 13.74 5.20
C SER A 107 -5.20 12.71 5.77
N LEU A 108 -5.51 11.67 5.00
CA LEU A 108 -6.37 10.58 5.44
C LEU A 108 -5.76 9.81 6.61
N LEU A 109 -4.48 9.43 6.52
CA LEU A 109 -3.77 8.71 7.58
C LEU A 109 -3.70 9.54 8.87
N LYS A 110 -3.44 10.85 8.77
CA LYS A 110 -3.48 11.76 9.92
C LYS A 110 -4.85 11.73 10.61
N LYS A 111 -5.92 11.79 9.84
CA LYS A 111 -7.29 11.78 10.35
C LYS A 111 -7.64 10.44 11.03
N GLU A 112 -7.31 9.32 10.40
CA GLU A 112 -7.72 7.99 10.87
C GLU A 112 -6.89 7.52 12.09
N PHE A 113 -5.59 7.81 12.11
CA PHE A 113 -4.67 7.32 13.14
C PHE A 113 -4.22 8.40 14.14
N ASN A 114 -4.62 9.66 13.93
CA ASN A 114 -4.14 10.80 14.74
C ASN A 114 -2.60 10.88 14.81
N VAL A 115 -1.92 10.60 13.69
CA VAL A 115 -0.45 10.65 13.57
C VAL A 115 -0.07 11.47 12.35
N ASP A 116 1.12 12.06 12.36
CA ASP A 116 1.71 12.70 11.19
C ASP A 116 2.80 11.80 10.60
N PRO A 117 2.53 11.01 9.53
CA PRO A 117 3.50 10.09 8.98
C PRO A 117 4.78 10.75 8.45
N ASP A 118 4.73 12.06 8.15
CA ASP A 118 5.89 12.81 7.67
C ASP A 118 6.75 13.39 8.81
N LYS A 119 6.19 13.56 10.01
CA LYS A 119 6.86 14.24 11.13
C LYS A 119 7.29 13.31 12.25
N GLU A 120 6.60 12.20 12.39
CA GLU A 120 6.77 11.29 13.51
C GLU A 120 7.38 9.96 13.05
N ALA A 121 8.70 9.85 13.16
CA ALA A 121 9.37 8.55 13.00
C ALA A 121 9.04 7.67 14.22
N ARG A 122 8.07 6.76 14.09
CA ARG A 122 7.59 5.93 15.19
C ARG A 122 7.71 4.44 14.96
N ASP A 123 8.52 3.98 14.04
CA ASP A 123 8.65 2.55 13.70
C ASP A 123 7.29 1.85 13.47
N ARG A 124 6.26 2.60 13.08
CA ARG A 124 4.89 2.09 12.94
C ARG A 124 4.62 1.59 11.53
N PHE A 125 3.79 0.57 11.47
CA PHE A 125 3.16 0.12 10.25
C PHE A 125 1.67 0.48 10.31
N LEU A 126 1.25 1.45 9.49
CA LEU A 126 -0.13 1.88 9.40
C LEU A 126 -0.81 1.12 8.26
N SER A 127 -1.83 0.35 8.59
CA SER A 127 -2.66 -0.35 7.61
C SER A 127 -4.06 0.24 7.63
N LEU A 128 -4.55 0.69 6.47
CA LEU A 128 -5.88 1.25 6.31
C LEU A 128 -6.55 0.65 5.09
N GLU A 129 -7.61 -0.09 5.33
CA GLU A 129 -8.39 -0.74 4.28
C GLU A 129 -9.55 0.13 3.79
N MET A 130 -10.02 -0.19 2.58
CA MET A 130 -11.19 0.43 1.97
C MET A 130 -11.11 1.96 1.96
N ILE A 131 -10.02 2.51 1.41
CA ILE A 131 -9.82 3.97 1.33
C ILE A 131 -10.66 4.61 0.23
N TRP A 132 -11.08 3.84 -0.78
CA TRP A 132 -11.84 4.34 -1.92
C TRP A 132 -13.17 5.02 -1.55
N PRO A 133 -13.91 4.68 -0.47
CA PRO A 133 -15.09 5.43 -0.05
C PRO A 133 -14.74 6.67 0.81
N LYS A 134 -13.52 6.76 1.34
CA LYS A 134 -13.13 7.77 2.33
C LYS A 134 -12.68 9.11 1.72
N ASN A 135 -12.23 9.11 0.46
CA ASN A 135 -11.71 10.31 -0.22
C ASN A 135 -11.99 10.24 -1.72
N LYS A 136 -12.43 11.39 -2.32
CA LYS A 136 -12.82 11.47 -3.74
C LYS A 136 -11.66 11.18 -4.70
N LEU A 137 -10.48 11.76 -4.45
CA LEU A 137 -9.32 11.57 -5.34
C LEU A 137 -8.71 10.17 -5.16
N LEU A 138 -8.65 9.66 -3.94
CA LEU A 138 -8.21 8.29 -3.69
C LEU A 138 -9.17 7.27 -4.32
N ARG A 139 -10.48 7.56 -4.30
CA ARG A 139 -11.45 6.77 -5.06
C ARG A 139 -11.16 6.77 -6.56
N ALA A 140 -10.92 7.95 -7.13
CA ALA A 140 -10.59 8.06 -8.56
C ALA A 140 -9.30 7.30 -8.91
N TYR A 141 -8.31 7.29 -8.01
CA TYR A 141 -7.07 6.53 -8.17
C TYR A 141 -7.31 5.02 -8.12
N VAL A 142 -7.96 4.53 -7.06
CA VAL A 142 -8.20 3.09 -6.85
C VAL A 142 -9.06 2.50 -7.98
N LEU A 143 -10.06 3.24 -8.43
CA LEU A 143 -10.96 2.85 -9.54
C LEU A 143 -10.49 3.38 -10.91
N SER A 144 -9.22 3.75 -11.05
CA SER A 144 -8.68 4.33 -12.26
C SER A 144 -8.82 3.40 -13.47
N PRO A 145 -9.43 3.86 -14.58
CA PRO A 145 -9.46 3.12 -15.84
C PRO A 145 -8.06 2.74 -16.34
N ARG A 146 -7.06 3.60 -16.11
CA ARG A 146 -5.66 3.34 -16.45
C ARG A 146 -5.11 2.12 -15.71
N LEU A 147 -5.33 2.03 -14.39
CA LEU A 147 -4.88 0.87 -13.60
C LEU A 147 -5.64 -0.40 -13.99
N GLY A 148 -6.95 -0.28 -14.23
CA GLY A 148 -7.77 -1.38 -14.72
C GLY A 148 -7.27 -1.90 -16.08
N GLN A 149 -6.97 -1.00 -17.03
CA GLN A 149 -6.44 -1.36 -18.34
C GLN A 149 -5.06 -2.04 -18.24
N ILE A 150 -4.12 -1.48 -17.45
CA ILE A 150 -2.81 -2.10 -17.20
C ILE A 150 -2.96 -3.52 -16.67
N SER A 151 -3.82 -3.70 -15.67
CA SER A 151 -4.04 -5.00 -15.02
C SER A 151 -4.66 -6.00 -16.01
N ALA A 152 -5.67 -5.59 -16.78
CA ALA A 152 -6.32 -6.42 -17.77
C ALA A 152 -5.35 -6.86 -18.89
N ASP A 153 -4.53 -5.92 -19.41
CA ASP A 153 -3.53 -6.21 -20.44
C ASP A 153 -2.45 -7.19 -19.96
N LEU A 154 -1.96 -7.02 -18.72
CA LEU A 154 -0.95 -7.91 -18.13
C LEU A 154 -1.50 -9.33 -17.93
N LEU A 155 -2.74 -9.44 -17.45
CA LEU A 155 -3.41 -10.73 -17.24
C LEU A 155 -3.92 -11.35 -18.55
N GLY A 156 -4.07 -10.55 -19.61
CA GLY A 156 -4.62 -11.01 -20.90
C GLY A 156 -6.12 -11.29 -20.82
N VAL A 157 -6.86 -10.52 -20.04
CA VAL A 157 -8.32 -10.64 -19.84
C VAL A 157 -9.02 -9.36 -20.32
N PRO A 158 -10.30 -9.43 -20.72
CA PRO A 158 -11.02 -8.26 -21.23
C PRO A 158 -11.34 -7.21 -20.16
N ALA A 159 -11.41 -7.59 -18.88
CA ALA A 159 -11.71 -6.71 -17.77
C ALA A 159 -11.20 -7.27 -16.44
N VAL A 160 -11.01 -6.38 -15.47
CA VAL A 160 -10.71 -6.73 -14.08
C VAL A 160 -11.72 -6.08 -13.15
N ARG A 161 -11.89 -6.65 -11.97
CA ARG A 161 -12.68 -6.08 -10.88
C ARG A 161 -11.79 -5.76 -9.70
N LEU A 162 -12.03 -4.62 -9.06
CA LEU A 162 -11.44 -4.35 -7.77
C LEU A 162 -12.04 -5.31 -6.75
N TYR A 163 -11.21 -6.06 -6.03
CA TYR A 163 -11.62 -6.86 -4.89
C TYR A 163 -11.70 -5.97 -3.65
N HIS A 164 -10.57 -5.43 -3.22
CA HIS A 164 -10.50 -4.40 -2.20
C HIS A 164 -9.22 -3.57 -2.37
N ASP A 165 -9.07 -2.51 -1.61
CA ASP A 165 -7.87 -1.69 -1.56
C ASP A 165 -7.34 -1.56 -0.13
N ASN A 166 -6.04 -1.52 0.00
CA ASN A 166 -5.35 -1.37 1.27
C ASN A 166 -4.15 -0.42 1.15
N VAL A 167 -3.98 0.44 2.14
CA VAL A 167 -2.79 1.26 2.31
C VAL A 167 -1.91 0.64 3.36
N LEU A 168 -0.69 0.31 2.98
CA LEU A 168 0.34 -0.24 3.84
C LEU A 168 1.47 0.78 3.97
N ALA A 169 1.34 1.68 4.94
CA ALA A 169 2.30 2.76 5.15
C ALA A 169 3.31 2.38 6.23
N LYS A 170 4.52 2.03 5.79
CA LYS A 170 5.65 1.71 6.65
C LYS A 170 6.47 2.95 6.94
N GLN A 171 6.62 3.31 8.22
CA GLN A 171 7.55 4.35 8.64
C GLN A 171 9.00 3.82 8.64
N ALA A 172 9.96 4.75 8.61
CA ALA A 172 11.37 4.39 8.72
C ALA A 172 11.62 3.64 10.04
N GLY A 173 12.37 2.55 9.98
CA GLY A 173 12.62 1.67 11.14
C GLY A 173 11.58 0.57 11.35
N CYS A 174 10.44 0.62 10.69
CA CYS A 174 9.49 -0.50 10.69
C CYS A 174 10.12 -1.76 10.08
N GLY A 175 9.92 -2.90 10.71
CA GLY A 175 10.46 -4.18 10.28
C GLY A 175 10.04 -4.61 8.87
N ARG A 176 10.61 -5.69 8.39
CA ARG A 176 10.25 -6.28 7.10
C ARG A 176 8.90 -6.98 7.18
N THR A 177 8.12 -6.90 6.09
CA THR A 177 6.97 -7.78 5.92
C THR A 177 7.46 -9.21 5.68
N PRO A 178 6.97 -10.21 6.42
CA PRO A 178 7.30 -11.60 6.17
C PRO A 178 6.92 -12.05 4.76
N TRP A 179 7.60 -13.05 4.23
CA TRP A 179 7.17 -13.73 3.01
C TRP A 179 5.82 -14.40 3.24
N HIS A 180 4.85 -14.16 2.37
CA HIS A 180 3.49 -14.69 2.49
C HIS A 180 2.86 -14.89 1.11
N PHE A 181 1.76 -15.61 1.09
CA PHE A 181 0.82 -15.71 -0.04
C PHE A 181 -0.46 -14.96 0.33
N ASP A 182 -0.96 -14.17 -0.58
CA ASP A 182 -2.22 -13.43 -0.35
C ASP A 182 -3.46 -14.35 -0.33
N ASP A 183 -3.41 -15.51 -0.98
CA ASP A 183 -4.50 -16.49 -1.05
C ASP A 183 -5.02 -16.91 0.33
N HIS A 184 -4.16 -16.92 1.35
CA HIS A 184 -4.57 -17.21 2.72
C HIS A 184 -5.41 -16.11 3.37
N HIS A 185 -5.23 -14.87 2.91
CA HIS A 185 -5.91 -13.70 3.45
C HIS A 185 -7.13 -13.32 2.60
N PHE A 186 -7.09 -13.63 1.32
CA PHE A 186 -8.11 -13.26 0.33
C PHE A 186 -8.54 -14.48 -0.49
N PRO A 187 -9.15 -15.50 0.17
CA PRO A 187 -9.60 -16.69 -0.56
C PRO A 187 -10.69 -16.28 -1.57
N LEU A 188 -10.41 -16.50 -2.85
CA LEU A 188 -11.36 -16.32 -3.94
C LEU A 188 -11.75 -17.70 -4.44
N ASP A 189 -13.04 -18.02 -4.40
CA ASP A 189 -13.61 -19.23 -5.01
C ASP A 189 -13.71 -19.09 -6.53
#